data_04159dc06b2096c85462ecf6e4a69511
#
_entry.id   04159dc06b2096c85462ecf6e4a69511
#
_cell.length_a   1.000
_cell.length_b   1.000
_cell.length_c   1.000
_cell.angle_alpha   90.00
_cell.angle_beta   90.00
_cell.angle_gamma   90.00
#
_symmetry.space_group_name_H-M   'P 1'
#
loop_
_entity.id
_entity.type
_entity.pdbx_description
1 polymer ?
#
loop_
_entity_poly.entity_id
_entity_poly.type
_entity_poly.pdbx_seq_one_letter_code
_entity_poly.pdbx_strand_id
1 'polypeptide(L)'
;MSKSEILTKFETLAAIPHCSYDTDKMRDFLASYAKDKGCEVVVDSFGNVHAFKGKPKICLQSHYDMVCMGDAPKIEIVYGDDGYMRAKNSSLGADNGIGVAIMMQMISEFDDIECLFTNNEEVGMVGAAGFNGELKSDKLLNLDSE
;
A
#
# COMPACT_ATOMS: atom_id res chain seq x y z
N MET A 1 -3.30 15.37 -11.40
CA MET A 1 -3.15 13.89 -11.32
C MET A 1 -4.23 13.25 -12.17
N SER A 2 -3.86 12.37 -13.05
CA SER A 2 -4.84 11.65 -13.87
C SER A 2 -5.25 10.35 -13.18
N LYS A 3 -6.47 9.89 -13.47
CA LYS A 3 -6.98 8.59 -13.05
C LYS A 3 -6.00 7.47 -13.43
N SER A 4 -5.40 7.56 -14.62
CA SER A 4 -4.50 6.53 -15.14
C SER A 4 -3.21 6.37 -14.32
N GLU A 5 -2.73 7.43 -13.66
CA GLU A 5 -1.52 7.35 -12.82
C GLU A 5 -1.73 6.44 -11.62
N ILE A 6 -2.85 6.58 -10.93
CA ILE A 6 -3.18 5.70 -9.79
C ILE A 6 -3.45 4.28 -10.26
N LEU A 7 -4.20 4.10 -11.34
CA LEU A 7 -4.48 2.78 -11.89
C LEU A 7 -3.20 2.08 -12.36
N THR A 8 -2.29 2.80 -12.99
CA THR A 8 -0.99 2.25 -13.40
C THR A 8 -0.20 1.75 -12.19
N LYS A 9 -0.21 2.51 -11.10
CA LYS A 9 0.44 2.08 -9.85
C LYS A 9 -0.24 0.85 -9.27
N PHE A 10 -1.57 0.82 -9.28
CA PHE A 10 -2.31 -0.34 -8.81
C PHE A 10 -1.98 -1.60 -9.63
N GLU A 11 -1.91 -1.47 -10.95
CA GLU A 11 -1.52 -2.59 -11.82
C GLU A 11 -0.11 -3.09 -11.51
N THR A 12 0.82 -2.18 -11.21
CA THR A 12 2.18 -2.53 -10.77
C THR A 12 2.12 -3.33 -9.46
N LEU A 13 1.33 -2.88 -8.50
CA LEU A 13 1.17 -3.58 -7.21
C LEU A 13 0.55 -4.96 -7.41
N ALA A 14 -0.46 -5.07 -8.28
CA ALA A 14 -1.13 -6.35 -8.55
C ALA A 14 -0.17 -7.40 -9.12
N ALA A 15 0.88 -6.98 -9.81
CA ALA A 15 1.89 -7.88 -10.36
C ALA A 15 2.91 -8.37 -9.32
N ILE A 16 2.93 -7.80 -8.13
CA ILE A 16 3.85 -8.16 -7.04
C ILE A 16 3.09 -9.03 -6.03
N PRO A 17 3.57 -10.25 -5.71
CA PRO A 17 2.92 -11.07 -4.68
C PRO A 17 2.87 -10.37 -3.33
N HIS A 18 1.68 -10.33 -2.71
CA HIS A 18 1.50 -9.69 -1.40
C HIS A 18 0.35 -10.30 -0.59
N CYS A 19 0.18 -11.60 -0.69
CA CYS A 19 -0.74 -12.33 0.19
C CYS A 19 -0.33 -12.15 1.64
N SER A 20 -1.29 -12.04 2.55
CA SER A 20 -1.03 -11.99 3.98
C SER A 20 -0.06 -13.11 4.38
N TYR A 21 0.91 -12.80 5.23
CA TYR A 21 2.05 -13.64 5.62
C TYR A 21 3.09 -13.92 4.52
N ASP A 22 2.90 -13.43 3.28
CA ASP A 22 3.85 -13.60 2.18
C ASP A 22 4.03 -12.29 1.44
N THR A 23 4.54 -11.29 2.14
CA THR A 23 4.54 -9.89 1.69
C THR A 23 5.95 -9.32 1.48
N ASP A 24 6.99 -10.11 1.59
CA ASP A 24 8.38 -9.60 1.56
C ASP A 24 8.71 -8.82 0.29
N LYS A 25 8.24 -9.29 -0.86
CA LYS A 25 8.50 -8.62 -2.14
C LYS A 25 7.82 -7.26 -2.21
N MET A 26 6.58 -7.17 -1.73
CA MET A 26 5.84 -5.91 -1.69
C MET A 26 6.47 -4.94 -0.69
N ARG A 27 6.84 -5.43 0.50
CA ARG A 27 7.55 -4.63 1.51
C ARG A 27 8.80 -3.98 0.90
N ASP A 28 9.62 -4.77 0.23
CA ASP A 28 10.87 -4.28 -0.35
C ASP A 28 10.62 -3.30 -1.50
N PHE A 29 9.60 -3.56 -2.31
CA PHE A 29 9.19 -2.65 -3.37
C PHE A 29 8.76 -1.29 -2.81
N LEU A 30 7.90 -1.28 -1.80
CA LEU A 30 7.41 -0.03 -1.19
C LEU A 30 8.54 0.75 -0.52
N ALA A 31 9.42 0.06 0.20
CA ALA A 31 10.58 0.70 0.82
C ALA A 31 11.50 1.35 -0.22
N SER A 32 11.79 0.64 -1.30
CA SER A 32 12.63 1.16 -2.40
C SER A 32 11.96 2.33 -3.11
N TYR A 33 10.67 2.22 -3.38
CA TYR A 33 9.92 3.30 -4.03
C TYR A 33 9.99 4.59 -3.22
N ALA A 34 9.73 4.50 -1.91
CA ALA A 34 9.75 5.67 -1.03
C ALA A 34 11.14 6.29 -0.94
N LYS A 35 12.19 5.46 -0.84
CA LYS A 35 13.58 5.95 -0.85
C LYS A 35 13.92 6.69 -2.13
N ASP A 36 13.52 6.14 -3.27
CA ASP A 36 13.78 6.75 -4.58
C ASP A 36 13.10 8.11 -4.74
N LYS A 37 12.01 8.33 -3.99
CA LYS A 37 11.29 9.61 -3.98
C LYS A 37 11.76 10.56 -2.88
N GLY A 38 12.84 10.25 -2.20
CA GLY A 38 13.47 11.14 -1.21
C GLY A 38 13.01 10.96 0.23
N CYS A 39 12.24 9.91 0.52
CA CYS A 39 11.82 9.63 1.89
C CYS A 39 12.92 8.96 2.71
N GLU A 40 12.95 9.27 4.00
CA GLU A 40 13.54 8.37 4.99
C GLU A 40 12.57 7.21 5.18
N VAL A 41 13.09 5.99 5.32
CA VAL A 41 12.27 4.79 5.42
C VAL A 41 12.76 3.93 6.58
N VAL A 42 11.82 3.53 7.43
CA VAL A 42 12.06 2.57 8.51
C VAL A 42 11.13 1.37 8.28
N VAL A 43 11.71 0.18 8.24
CA VAL A 43 10.96 -1.08 8.15
C VAL A 43 11.10 -1.79 9.49
N ASP A 44 9.98 -2.08 10.16
CA ASP A 44 10.01 -2.73 11.46
C ASP A 44 9.98 -4.26 11.34
N SER A 45 10.05 -4.95 12.49
CA SER A 45 10.06 -6.41 12.53
C SER A 45 8.73 -7.06 12.12
N PHE A 46 7.65 -6.29 12.08
CA PHE A 46 6.34 -6.76 11.62
C PHE A 46 6.14 -6.55 10.12
N GLY A 47 7.12 -5.91 9.44
CA GLY A 47 7.03 -5.62 8.02
C GLY A 47 6.33 -4.31 7.71
N ASN A 48 6.00 -3.49 8.69
CA ASN A 48 5.46 -2.17 8.44
C ASN A 48 6.54 -1.29 7.79
N VAL A 49 6.14 -0.51 6.79
CA VAL A 49 7.03 0.43 6.09
C VAL A 49 6.58 1.84 6.46
N HIS A 50 7.43 2.56 7.17
CA HIS A 50 7.19 3.93 7.58
C HIS A 50 8.10 4.86 6.78
N ALA A 51 7.50 5.68 5.94
CA ALA A 51 8.20 6.57 5.01
C ALA A 51 7.80 8.02 5.29
N PHE A 52 8.78 8.91 5.35
CA PHE A 52 8.51 10.32 5.60
C PHE A 52 9.60 11.21 5.00
N LYS A 53 9.19 12.43 4.64
CA LYS A 53 10.09 13.49 4.19
C LYS A 53 9.51 14.87 4.50
N GLY A 54 10.38 15.87 4.63
CA GLY A 54 9.98 17.24 4.93
C GLY A 54 9.37 17.38 6.33
N LYS A 55 8.34 18.17 6.43
CA LYS A 55 7.62 18.45 7.69
C LYS A 55 6.15 18.07 7.53
N PRO A 56 5.82 16.81 7.55
CA PRO A 56 4.45 16.36 7.32
C PRO A 56 3.52 16.73 8.47
N LYS A 57 2.26 16.98 8.16
CA LYS A 57 1.20 17.27 9.13
C LYS A 57 0.19 16.15 9.26
N ILE A 58 0.09 15.31 8.26
CA ILE A 58 -0.82 14.16 8.22
C ILE A 58 -0.02 12.93 7.80
N CYS A 59 -0.22 11.83 8.52
CA CYS A 59 0.28 10.53 8.12
C CYS A 59 -0.84 9.79 7.39
N LEU A 60 -0.59 9.34 6.17
CA LEU A 60 -1.48 8.47 5.43
C LEU A 60 -1.18 7.03 5.80
N GLN A 61 -2.20 6.20 5.99
CA GLN A 61 -2.02 4.82 6.38
C GLN A 61 -2.92 3.90 5.56
N SER A 62 -2.34 2.81 5.05
CA SER A 62 -3.03 1.71 4.38
C SER A 62 -2.31 0.41 4.67
N HIS A 63 -3.02 -0.72 4.64
CA HIS A 63 -2.34 -2.01 4.66
C HIS A 63 -1.96 -2.44 3.24
N TYR A 64 -0.86 -3.18 3.12
CA TYR A 64 -0.37 -3.61 1.81
C TYR A 64 -0.48 -5.12 1.56
N ASP A 65 -0.92 -5.89 2.55
CA ASP A 65 -1.24 -7.29 2.35
C ASP A 65 -2.65 -7.45 1.77
N MET A 66 -2.93 -8.60 1.22
CA MET A 66 -4.24 -8.90 0.68
C MET A 66 -4.67 -10.33 1.01
N VAL A 67 -5.96 -10.53 1.07
CA VAL A 67 -6.54 -11.88 1.10
C VAL A 67 -6.38 -12.51 -0.28
N CYS A 68 -5.73 -13.67 -0.34
CA CYS A 68 -5.53 -14.37 -1.59
C CYS A 68 -6.54 -15.50 -1.74
N MET A 69 -7.34 -15.41 -2.80
CA MET A 69 -8.33 -16.42 -3.17
C MET A 69 -8.14 -16.78 -4.65
N GLY A 70 -8.54 -18.00 -5.00
CA GLY A 70 -8.42 -18.48 -6.38
C GLY A 70 -6.97 -18.55 -6.83
N ASP A 71 -6.68 -17.96 -7.97
CA ASP A 71 -5.35 -17.99 -8.60
C ASP A 71 -4.35 -17.01 -7.99
N ALA A 72 -4.79 -16.11 -7.06
CA ALA A 72 -3.88 -15.18 -6.40
C ALA A 72 -2.73 -15.94 -5.71
N PRO A 73 -1.52 -15.40 -5.69
CA PRO A 73 -1.10 -14.04 -6.01
C PRO A 73 -0.99 -13.69 -7.50
N LYS A 74 -1.30 -14.62 -8.40
CA LYS A 74 -1.35 -14.32 -9.82
C LYS A 74 -2.69 -13.63 -10.11
N ILE A 75 -2.64 -12.33 -10.41
CA ILE A 75 -3.83 -11.51 -10.64
C ILE A 75 -3.87 -11.08 -12.10
N GLU A 76 -4.92 -11.53 -12.81
CA GLU A 76 -5.19 -11.07 -14.17
C GLU A 76 -6.32 -10.05 -14.12
N ILE A 77 -6.00 -8.79 -14.38
CA ILE A 77 -6.96 -7.69 -14.30
C ILE A 77 -7.80 -7.65 -15.57
N VAL A 78 -9.12 -7.55 -15.39
CA VAL A 78 -10.10 -7.43 -16.46
C VAL A 78 -10.88 -6.13 -16.28
N TYR A 79 -10.94 -5.32 -17.35
CA TYR A 79 -11.74 -4.11 -17.38
C TYR A 79 -13.09 -4.42 -18.04
N GLY A 80 -14.15 -4.35 -17.24
CA GLY A 80 -15.49 -4.63 -17.72
C GLY A 80 -16.11 -3.46 -18.52
N ASP A 81 -17.03 -3.80 -19.42
CA ASP A 81 -17.81 -2.78 -20.16
C ASP A 81 -18.70 -1.95 -19.25
N ASP A 82 -18.98 -2.45 -18.05
CA ASP A 82 -19.76 -1.76 -17.02
C ASP A 82 -18.99 -0.71 -16.23
N GLY A 83 -17.71 -0.51 -16.55
CA GLY A 83 -16.85 0.45 -15.88
C GLY A 83 -16.16 -0.08 -14.62
N TYR A 84 -16.31 -1.36 -14.30
CA TYR A 84 -15.66 -1.99 -13.15
C TYR A 84 -14.42 -2.77 -13.55
N MET A 85 -13.42 -2.71 -12.66
CA MET A 85 -12.21 -3.52 -12.78
C MET A 85 -12.36 -4.76 -11.89
N ARG A 86 -11.98 -5.91 -12.42
CA ARG A 86 -12.07 -7.20 -11.72
C ARG A 86 -10.81 -8.01 -11.93
N ALA A 87 -10.63 -9.03 -11.11
CA ALA A 87 -9.62 -10.06 -11.34
C ALA A 87 -10.28 -11.33 -11.85
N LYS A 88 -9.64 -11.98 -12.80
CA LYS A 88 -10.11 -13.25 -13.35
C LYS A 88 -9.73 -14.39 -12.41
N ASN A 89 -10.73 -15.09 -11.88
CA ASN A 89 -10.57 -16.29 -11.02
C ASN A 89 -9.74 -16.05 -9.74
N SER A 90 -9.69 -14.81 -9.24
CA SER A 90 -8.95 -14.52 -8.00
C SER A 90 -9.51 -13.29 -7.30
N SER A 91 -9.06 -13.06 -6.06
CA SER A 91 -9.20 -11.77 -5.42
C SER A 91 -8.40 -10.71 -6.20
N LEU A 92 -8.87 -9.46 -6.17
CA LEU A 92 -8.26 -8.35 -6.92
C LEU A 92 -7.18 -7.64 -6.11
N GLY A 93 -7.37 -7.54 -4.79
CA GLY A 93 -6.45 -6.82 -3.92
C GLY A 93 -6.69 -5.31 -3.88
N ALA A 94 -7.85 -4.83 -4.35
CA ALA A 94 -8.20 -3.41 -4.25
C ALA A 94 -8.30 -2.94 -2.80
N ASP A 95 -8.66 -3.83 -1.91
CA ASP A 95 -8.59 -3.70 -0.47
C ASP A 95 -7.23 -4.25 -0.01
N ASN A 96 -6.24 -3.46 0.31
CA ASN A 96 -6.24 -1.99 0.22
C ASN A 96 -5.20 -1.49 -0.79
N GLY A 97 -5.02 -2.19 -1.89
CA GLY A 97 -4.06 -1.84 -2.94
C GLY A 97 -4.35 -0.47 -3.56
N ILE A 98 -5.61 -0.05 -3.63
CA ILE A 98 -5.95 1.29 -4.10
C ILE A 98 -5.42 2.35 -3.12
N GLY A 99 -5.60 2.14 -1.82
CA GLY A 99 -5.04 3.03 -0.80
C GLY A 99 -3.52 3.14 -0.91
N VAL A 100 -2.85 2.02 -1.10
CA VAL A 100 -1.38 1.99 -1.29
C VAL A 100 -0.98 2.76 -2.55
N ALA A 101 -1.70 2.57 -3.66
CA ALA A 101 -1.42 3.30 -4.91
C ALA A 101 -1.60 4.81 -4.74
N ILE A 102 -2.64 5.24 -4.01
CA ILE A 102 -2.85 6.65 -3.69
C ILE A 102 -1.67 7.19 -2.87
N MET A 103 -1.23 6.46 -1.85
CA MET A 103 -0.08 6.88 -1.03
C MET A 103 1.19 7.02 -1.85
N MET A 104 1.44 6.09 -2.77
CA MET A 104 2.58 6.17 -3.69
C MET A 104 2.50 7.43 -4.56
N GLN A 105 1.32 7.78 -5.06
CA GLN A 105 1.12 8.98 -5.86
C GLN A 105 1.39 10.24 -5.01
N MET A 106 0.90 10.27 -3.78
CA MET A 106 1.13 11.39 -2.88
C MET A 106 2.62 11.57 -2.56
N ILE A 107 3.34 10.47 -2.34
CA ILE A 107 4.79 10.51 -2.14
C ILE A 107 5.50 11.16 -3.33
N SER A 108 5.04 10.89 -4.56
CA SER A 108 5.66 11.47 -5.75
C SER A 108 5.32 12.94 -5.98
N GLU A 109 4.22 13.44 -5.44
CA GLU A 109 3.74 14.80 -5.69
C GLU A 109 4.08 15.80 -4.59
N PHE A 110 4.23 15.37 -3.34
CA PHE A 110 4.39 16.27 -2.21
C PHE A 110 5.78 16.18 -1.59
N ASP A 111 6.32 17.34 -1.20
CA ASP A 111 7.61 17.44 -0.52
C ASP A 111 7.51 17.17 0.98
N ASP A 112 6.33 17.36 1.56
CA ASP A 112 6.05 17.11 2.98
C ASP A 112 5.01 16.02 3.06
N ILE A 113 5.43 14.79 3.37
CA ILE A 113 4.55 13.62 3.37
C ILE A 113 5.03 12.59 4.38
N GLU A 114 4.06 11.92 5.02
CA GLU A 114 4.32 10.76 5.84
C GLU A 114 3.34 9.65 5.47
N CYS A 115 3.86 8.45 5.31
CA CYS A 115 3.07 7.27 4.97
C CYS A 115 3.45 6.10 5.85
N LEU A 116 2.45 5.38 6.33
CA LEU A 116 2.63 4.15 7.08
C LEU A 116 1.91 3.02 6.32
N PHE A 117 2.70 2.16 5.67
CA PHE A 117 2.18 0.96 5.01
C PHE A 117 2.22 -0.18 6.03
N THR A 118 1.07 -0.63 6.48
CA THR A 118 0.98 -1.67 7.50
C THR A 118 0.87 -3.05 6.87
N ASN A 119 1.34 -4.06 7.60
CA ASN A 119 1.40 -5.43 7.11
C ASN A 119 0.40 -6.33 7.88
N ASN A 120 -0.05 -7.39 7.20
CA ASN A 120 -0.88 -8.45 7.81
C ASN A 120 -2.14 -7.93 8.52
N GLU A 121 -2.82 -6.94 7.90
CA GLU A 121 -4.10 -6.43 8.40
C GLU A 121 -5.18 -7.52 8.35
N GLU A 122 -5.25 -8.25 7.25
CA GLU A 122 -6.30 -9.23 6.95
C GLU A 122 -6.27 -10.47 7.86
N VAL A 123 -5.24 -10.59 8.69
CA VAL A 123 -5.07 -11.70 9.64
C VAL A 123 -5.09 -11.21 11.08
N GLY A 124 -5.80 -10.10 11.35
CA GLY A 124 -6.00 -9.56 12.69
C GLY A 124 -5.20 -8.31 12.99
N MET A 125 -4.88 -7.51 11.99
CA MET A 125 -4.17 -6.24 12.14
C MET A 125 -2.80 -6.40 12.83
N VAL A 126 -2.10 -7.50 12.54
CA VAL A 126 -0.85 -7.87 13.22
C VAL A 126 0.21 -6.77 13.10
N GLY A 127 0.38 -6.22 11.90
CA GLY A 127 1.37 -5.17 11.67
C GLY A 127 1.03 -3.88 12.41
N ALA A 128 -0.21 -3.40 12.28
CA ALA A 128 -0.62 -2.16 12.94
C ALA A 128 -0.56 -2.28 14.46
N ALA A 129 -0.99 -3.41 15.02
CA ALA A 129 -0.93 -3.65 16.45
C ALA A 129 0.51 -3.74 16.98
N GLY A 130 1.44 -4.24 16.16
CA GLY A 130 2.85 -4.35 16.49
C GLY A 130 3.66 -3.09 16.25
N PHE A 131 3.11 -2.09 15.57
CA PHE A 131 3.83 -0.86 15.28
C PHE A 131 4.12 -0.08 16.57
N ASN A 132 5.40 0.18 16.83
CA ASN A 132 5.83 0.96 17.97
C ASN A 132 6.74 2.13 17.59
N GLY A 133 6.76 2.48 16.32
CA GLY A 133 7.50 3.63 15.82
C GLY A 133 6.84 4.95 16.22
N GLU A 134 7.54 6.03 15.96
CA GLU A 134 7.06 7.38 16.26
C GLU A 134 6.64 8.10 14.98
N LEU A 135 5.36 8.45 14.90
CA LEU A 135 4.85 9.23 13.78
C LEU A 135 5.33 10.68 13.88
N LYS A 136 5.61 11.28 12.72
CA LYS A 136 6.06 12.68 12.61
C LYS A 136 4.89 13.64 12.60
N SER A 137 3.71 13.18 12.21
CA SER A 137 2.49 13.97 12.04
C SER A 137 1.59 13.89 13.27
N ASP A 138 0.76 14.92 13.48
CA ASP A 138 -0.22 14.96 14.57
C ASP A 138 -1.51 14.21 14.24
N LYS A 139 -1.76 13.95 12.96
CA LYS A 139 -3.00 13.35 12.47
C LYS A 139 -2.68 12.15 11.60
N LEU A 140 -3.54 11.16 11.65
CA LEU A 140 -3.47 9.98 10.80
C LEU A 140 -4.77 9.85 10.01
N LEU A 141 -4.63 9.67 8.70
CA LEU A 141 -5.75 9.40 7.80
C LEU A 141 -5.60 7.98 7.26
N ASN A 142 -6.53 7.11 7.65
CA ASN A 142 -6.61 5.75 7.15
C ASN A 142 -7.37 5.75 5.82
N LEU A 143 -6.81 5.12 4.79
CA LEU A 143 -7.38 5.06 3.45
C LEU A 143 -8.11 3.74 3.19
N ASP A 144 -8.25 2.90 4.20
CA ASP A 144 -8.98 1.66 4.09
C ASP A 144 -10.50 1.93 4.00
N SER A 145 -11.21 1.09 3.28
CA SER A 145 -12.66 1.17 3.17
C SER A 145 -13.31 0.00 3.91
N GLU A 146 -14.45 0.24 4.53
CA GLU A 146 -15.27 -0.80 5.15
C GLU A 146 -16.27 -1.37 4.15
#